data_0fee1fc30e1945fe56ff961d7e6f4cc6
#
_entry.id   0fee1fc30e1945fe56ff961d7e6f4cc6
#
_cell.length_a   1.000
_cell.length_b   1.000
_cell.length_c   1.000
_cell.angle_alpha   90.00
_cell.angle_beta   90.00
_cell.angle_gamma   90.00
#
_symmetry.space_group_name_H-M   'P 1'
#
loop_
_entity.id
_entity.type
_entity.pdbx_description
1 polymer ?
#
loop_
_entity_poly.entity_id
_entity_poly.type
_entity_poly.pdbx_seq_one_letter_code
_entity_poly.pdbx_strand_id
1 'polypeptide(L)'
;MLIARSLLKPWQFLAADVAGSEPFWALGLASHSGQPHHMEQLQRLSAVAGAGENEIVCPRCFPLDAGINSMMRNAGMQPSRMHHPCAGKHLTALAACRHFGYPLERYWDGEHPLQKRFANLIGQLVGERPVWMTDSCGLPTLAVSAKAHLSLWERLLLSDDPQYVQLKDLWLHNIRLVGGYGRLESELMEATGGKVLAKEGADGLLVVAAFPTASEPASVCLIKLASGYSATYLALALWGVLTRTPDRGSSMQLVADYLSSRLETWVPRDQELVLPPFAATSLEGPA
;
A
#
# COMPACT_ATOMS: atom_id res chain seq x y z
N MET A 1 11.49 14.43 5.78
CA MET A 1 10.50 14.20 4.70
C MET A 1 10.69 12.81 4.13
N LEU A 2 9.61 12.08 3.92
CA LEU A 2 9.58 10.74 3.34
C LEU A 2 8.62 10.75 2.15
N ILE A 3 9.11 10.29 0.98
CA ILE A 3 8.25 10.14 -0.20
C ILE A 3 7.32 8.94 0.06
N ALA A 4 6.04 9.21 0.15
CA ALA A 4 5.05 8.24 0.62
C ALA A 4 4.77 7.09 -0.35
N ARG A 5 4.82 7.38 -1.64
CA ARG A 5 4.54 6.40 -2.71
C ARG A 5 3.24 5.62 -2.45
N SER A 6 3.28 4.29 -2.56
CA SER A 6 2.08 3.45 -2.38
C SER A 6 1.50 3.44 -0.97
N LEU A 7 2.18 4.00 0.03
CA LEU A 7 1.63 4.13 1.37
C LEU A 7 0.49 5.16 1.46
N LEU A 8 0.33 6.06 0.48
CA LEU A 8 -0.77 7.02 0.43
C LEU A 8 -1.97 6.58 -0.45
N LYS A 9 -1.94 5.37 -0.98
CA LYS A 9 -3.08 4.86 -1.78
C LYS A 9 -4.42 4.86 -1.05
N PRO A 10 -4.51 4.58 0.26
CA PRO A 10 -5.77 4.72 1.00
C PRO A 10 -6.38 6.11 0.86
N TRP A 11 -5.59 7.16 0.99
CA TRP A 11 -6.06 8.55 0.88
C TRP A 11 -6.29 9.00 -0.56
N GLN A 12 -5.55 8.44 -1.52
CA GLN A 12 -5.86 8.63 -2.95
C GLN A 12 -7.21 8.02 -3.29
N PHE A 13 -7.53 6.85 -2.71
CA PHE A 13 -8.82 6.19 -2.86
C PHE A 13 -9.96 6.99 -2.19
N LEU A 14 -9.76 7.47 -0.95
CA LEU A 14 -10.72 8.37 -0.27
C LEU A 14 -10.95 9.66 -1.07
N ALA A 15 -9.90 10.26 -1.62
CA ALA A 15 -10.02 11.45 -2.47
C ALA A 15 -10.74 11.17 -3.79
N ALA A 16 -10.65 9.95 -4.31
CA ALA A 16 -11.39 9.54 -5.49
C ALA A 16 -12.90 9.43 -5.23
N ASP A 17 -13.31 9.18 -3.99
CA ASP A 17 -14.71 9.15 -3.54
C ASP A 17 -15.60 8.29 -4.45
N VAL A 18 -15.07 7.17 -4.88
CA VAL A 18 -15.79 6.20 -5.70
C VAL A 18 -16.61 5.30 -4.80
N ALA A 19 -17.92 5.30 -5.02
CA ALA A 19 -18.84 4.49 -4.25
C ALA A 19 -18.85 3.04 -4.78
N GLY A 20 -18.83 2.06 -3.86
CA GLY A 20 -19.08 0.67 -4.21
C GLY A 20 -18.38 -0.30 -3.27
N SER A 21 -19.02 -1.45 -3.07
CA SER A 21 -18.49 -2.60 -2.32
C SER A 21 -17.91 -3.67 -3.24
N GLU A 22 -17.92 -3.44 -4.56
CA GLU A 22 -17.43 -4.41 -5.53
C GLU A 22 -15.93 -4.68 -5.36
N PRO A 23 -15.49 -5.95 -5.40
CA PRO A 23 -14.10 -6.33 -5.14
C PRO A 23 -13.07 -5.59 -5.99
N PHE A 24 -13.40 -5.27 -7.24
CA PHE A 24 -12.48 -4.58 -8.14
C PHE A 24 -12.05 -3.20 -7.64
N TRP A 25 -12.80 -2.54 -6.75
CA TRP A 25 -12.39 -1.27 -6.14
C TRP A 25 -11.16 -1.40 -5.26
N ALA A 26 -10.92 -2.59 -4.67
CA ALA A 26 -9.71 -2.85 -3.89
C ALA A 26 -8.42 -2.66 -4.71
N LEU A 27 -8.50 -2.75 -6.05
CA LEU A 27 -7.37 -2.46 -6.94
C LEU A 27 -6.94 -0.99 -6.90
N GLY A 28 -7.79 -0.07 -6.46
CA GLY A 28 -7.41 1.33 -6.19
C GLY A 28 -6.40 1.46 -5.06
N LEU A 29 -6.43 0.54 -4.09
CA LEU A 29 -5.49 0.44 -2.96
C LEU A 29 -4.24 -0.39 -3.31
N ALA A 30 -4.31 -1.15 -4.41
CA ALA A 30 -3.38 -2.24 -4.69
C ALA A 30 -1.98 -1.79 -5.14
N SER A 31 -1.02 -2.61 -4.77
CA SER A 31 0.25 -2.77 -5.49
C SER A 31 0.31 -4.19 -6.01
N HIS A 32 -0.64 -4.53 -6.90
CA HIS A 32 -0.92 -5.90 -7.30
C HIS A 32 0.25 -6.57 -8.02
N SER A 33 0.35 -7.88 -7.87
CA SER A 33 1.42 -8.69 -8.49
C SER A 33 1.12 -9.10 -9.93
N GLY A 34 -0.06 -8.75 -10.49
CA GLY A 34 -0.43 -9.07 -11.87
C GLY A 34 -0.85 -10.53 -12.09
N GLN A 35 -1.32 -11.22 -11.04
CA GLN A 35 -1.86 -12.58 -11.11
C GLN A 35 -3.22 -12.62 -11.81
N PRO A 36 -3.72 -13.79 -12.28
CA PRO A 36 -4.94 -13.88 -13.08
C PRO A 36 -6.16 -13.21 -12.45
N HIS A 37 -6.38 -13.39 -11.14
CA HIS A 37 -7.48 -12.75 -10.42
C HIS A 37 -7.39 -11.22 -10.40
N HIS A 38 -6.18 -10.64 -10.41
CA HIS A 38 -6.01 -9.20 -10.57
C HIS A 38 -6.44 -8.75 -11.97
N MET A 39 -6.02 -9.49 -13.00
CA MET A 39 -6.34 -9.14 -14.39
C MET A 39 -7.84 -9.21 -14.66
N GLU A 40 -8.55 -10.21 -14.11
CA GLU A 40 -10.00 -10.30 -14.18
C GLU A 40 -10.69 -9.08 -13.55
N GLN A 41 -10.29 -8.70 -12.35
CA GLN A 41 -10.89 -7.56 -11.65
C GLN A 41 -10.49 -6.22 -12.29
N LEU A 42 -9.28 -6.11 -12.88
CA LEU A 42 -8.89 -4.95 -13.67
C LEU A 42 -9.77 -4.76 -14.91
N GLN A 43 -10.18 -5.84 -15.58
CA GLN A 43 -11.11 -5.76 -16.70
C GLN A 43 -12.48 -5.18 -16.27
N ARG A 44 -12.98 -5.63 -15.10
CA ARG A 44 -14.25 -5.11 -14.54
C ARG A 44 -14.10 -3.64 -14.16
N LEU A 45 -13.03 -3.26 -13.48
CA LEU A 45 -12.74 -1.87 -13.11
C LEU A 45 -12.56 -0.99 -14.37
N SER A 46 -11.91 -1.51 -15.42
CA SER A 46 -11.75 -0.84 -16.70
C SER A 46 -13.11 -0.52 -17.34
N ALA A 47 -14.04 -1.47 -17.31
CA ALA A 47 -15.39 -1.27 -17.83
C ALA A 47 -16.14 -0.16 -17.07
N VAL A 48 -16.07 -0.15 -15.74
CA VAL A 48 -16.68 0.89 -14.89
C VAL A 48 -16.00 2.25 -15.09
N ALA A 49 -14.68 2.28 -15.18
CA ALA A 49 -13.92 3.50 -15.45
C ALA A 49 -14.13 4.02 -16.88
N GLY A 50 -14.67 3.20 -17.78
CA GLY A 50 -14.75 3.53 -19.23
C GLY A 50 -13.37 3.83 -19.83
N ALA A 51 -12.33 3.19 -19.33
CA ALA A 51 -10.93 3.44 -19.67
C ALA A 51 -10.14 2.13 -19.61
N GLY A 52 -9.09 2.02 -20.41
CA GLY A 52 -8.27 0.83 -20.48
C GLY A 52 -6.78 1.14 -20.55
N GLU A 53 -6.01 0.26 -21.19
CA GLU A 53 -4.56 0.37 -21.27
C GLU A 53 -4.08 1.67 -21.91
N ASN A 54 -4.82 2.21 -22.87
CA ASN A 54 -4.42 3.39 -23.64
C ASN A 54 -4.60 4.69 -22.84
N GLU A 55 -5.55 4.72 -21.90
CA GLU A 55 -5.88 5.90 -21.11
C GLU A 55 -5.02 6.00 -19.83
N ILE A 56 -4.46 4.88 -19.35
CA ILE A 56 -3.58 4.91 -18.18
C ILE A 56 -2.14 5.20 -18.58
N VAL A 57 -1.44 6.02 -17.77
CA VAL A 57 -0.08 6.51 -18.12
C VAL A 57 1.05 5.71 -17.47
N CYS A 58 0.74 4.75 -16.60
CA CYS A 58 1.80 3.94 -16.00
C CYS A 58 2.62 3.20 -17.07
N PRO A 59 3.92 2.96 -16.81
CA PRO A 59 4.79 2.26 -17.76
C PRO A 59 4.29 0.85 -18.10
N ARG A 60 4.57 0.37 -19.29
CA ARG A 60 4.39 -1.03 -19.63
C ARG A 60 5.40 -1.87 -18.86
N CYS A 61 4.96 -2.94 -18.23
CA CYS A 61 5.84 -3.87 -17.53
C CYS A 61 5.27 -5.30 -17.58
N PHE A 62 6.10 -6.26 -17.23
CA PHE A 62 5.66 -7.60 -16.91
C PHE A 62 5.11 -7.64 -15.47
N PRO A 63 4.27 -8.63 -15.11
CA PRO A 63 3.78 -8.80 -13.75
C PRO A 63 4.89 -8.87 -12.71
N LEU A 64 4.63 -8.42 -11.48
CA LEU A 64 5.55 -8.60 -10.36
C LEU A 64 5.66 -10.07 -9.91
N ASP A 65 4.62 -10.87 -10.16
CA ASP A 65 4.66 -12.30 -9.91
C ASP A 65 5.75 -12.94 -10.79
N ALA A 66 6.77 -13.53 -10.16
CA ALA A 66 7.94 -14.05 -10.85
C ALA A 66 7.61 -15.23 -11.77
N GLY A 67 6.67 -16.08 -11.37
CA GLY A 67 6.24 -17.24 -12.17
C GLY A 67 5.52 -16.80 -13.44
N ILE A 68 4.56 -15.90 -13.31
CA ILE A 68 3.80 -15.36 -14.44
C ILE A 68 4.70 -14.54 -15.36
N ASN A 69 5.58 -13.72 -14.79
CA ASN A 69 6.57 -12.95 -15.55
C ASN A 69 7.43 -13.88 -16.43
N SER A 70 7.98 -14.96 -15.83
CA SER A 70 8.79 -15.93 -16.54
C SER A 70 8.00 -16.64 -17.64
N MET A 71 6.78 -17.08 -17.34
CA MET A 71 5.89 -17.73 -18.30
C MET A 71 5.61 -16.82 -19.51
N MET A 72 5.24 -15.55 -19.25
CA MET A 72 4.93 -14.58 -20.31
C MET A 72 6.16 -14.29 -21.20
N ARG A 73 7.34 -14.13 -20.60
CA ARG A 73 8.59 -13.91 -21.36
C ARG A 73 8.92 -15.10 -22.23
N ASN A 74 8.81 -16.32 -21.69
CA ASN A 74 9.07 -17.55 -22.44
C ASN A 74 8.07 -17.76 -23.58
N ALA A 75 6.85 -17.28 -23.43
CA ALA A 75 5.81 -17.29 -24.46
C ALA A 75 5.94 -16.13 -25.47
N GLY A 76 6.95 -15.27 -25.36
CA GLY A 76 7.13 -14.12 -26.26
C GLY A 76 6.06 -13.03 -26.12
N MET A 77 5.30 -13.03 -25.00
CA MET A 77 4.27 -12.02 -24.75
C MET A 77 4.90 -10.65 -24.49
N GLN A 78 4.13 -9.61 -24.78
CA GLN A 78 4.60 -8.23 -24.59
C GLN A 78 4.17 -7.69 -23.20
N PRO A 79 4.96 -6.76 -22.62
CA PRO A 79 4.58 -6.08 -21.39
C PRO A 79 3.36 -5.18 -21.61
N SER A 80 2.52 -5.04 -20.61
CA SER A 80 1.30 -4.23 -20.65
C SER A 80 1.28 -3.23 -19.50
N ARG A 81 0.60 -2.09 -19.68
CA ARG A 81 0.32 -1.14 -18.60
C ARG A 81 -0.63 -1.74 -17.56
N MET A 82 -1.50 -2.68 -17.97
CA MET A 82 -2.40 -3.38 -17.07
C MET A 82 -1.67 -4.30 -16.08
N HIS A 83 -0.45 -4.77 -16.41
CA HIS A 83 0.39 -5.51 -15.48
C HIS A 83 1.11 -4.61 -14.46
N HIS A 84 1.09 -3.30 -14.65
CA HIS A 84 1.73 -2.39 -13.71
C HIS A 84 1.02 -2.42 -12.35
N PRO A 85 1.76 -2.51 -11.22
CA PRO A 85 1.18 -2.62 -9.87
C PRO A 85 0.20 -1.50 -9.50
N CYS A 86 0.25 -0.38 -10.21
CA CYS A 86 -0.64 0.76 -9.99
C CYS A 86 -1.77 0.87 -11.02
N ALA A 87 -1.96 -0.09 -11.94
CA ALA A 87 -3.00 0.01 -12.98
C ALA A 87 -4.39 0.27 -12.37
N GLY A 88 -4.75 -0.45 -11.30
CA GLY A 88 -6.02 -0.24 -10.61
C GLY A 88 -6.17 1.18 -10.05
N LYS A 89 -5.10 1.75 -9.47
CA LYS A 89 -5.10 3.15 -8.99
C LYS A 89 -5.38 4.14 -10.12
N HIS A 90 -4.81 3.92 -11.30
CA HIS A 90 -5.04 4.77 -12.47
C HIS A 90 -6.49 4.67 -12.96
N LEU A 91 -7.04 3.46 -13.05
CA LEU A 91 -8.43 3.26 -13.44
C LEU A 91 -9.40 3.86 -12.42
N THR A 92 -9.11 3.73 -11.12
CA THR A 92 -9.89 4.38 -10.05
C THR A 92 -9.84 5.91 -10.18
N ALA A 93 -8.68 6.48 -10.50
CA ALA A 93 -8.57 7.92 -10.74
C ALA A 93 -9.40 8.39 -11.95
N LEU A 94 -9.41 7.63 -13.05
CA LEU A 94 -10.23 7.93 -14.23
C LEU A 94 -11.73 7.77 -13.95
N ALA A 95 -12.13 6.76 -13.17
CA ALA A 95 -13.50 6.61 -12.69
C ALA A 95 -13.94 7.81 -11.84
N ALA A 96 -13.08 8.27 -10.93
CA ALA A 96 -13.32 9.46 -10.13
C ALA A 96 -13.44 10.73 -10.98
N CYS A 97 -12.59 10.90 -12.01
CA CYS A 97 -12.73 12.02 -12.92
C CYS A 97 -14.11 12.05 -13.60
N ARG A 98 -14.61 10.89 -14.05
CA ARG A 98 -15.96 10.79 -14.64
C ARG A 98 -17.04 11.09 -13.61
N HIS A 99 -16.92 10.56 -12.40
CA HIS A 99 -17.87 10.80 -11.31
C HIS A 99 -18.02 12.28 -11.00
N PHE A 100 -16.90 13.02 -10.92
CA PHE A 100 -16.90 14.46 -10.63
C PHE A 100 -17.07 15.37 -11.86
N GLY A 101 -17.14 14.84 -13.07
CA GLY A 101 -17.12 15.63 -14.30
C GLY A 101 -15.79 16.36 -14.53
N TYR A 102 -14.68 15.81 -14.03
CA TYR A 102 -13.34 16.36 -14.26
C TYR A 102 -12.80 15.91 -15.63
N PRO A 103 -11.89 16.69 -16.25
CA PRO A 103 -11.19 16.26 -17.46
C PRO A 103 -10.52 14.90 -17.27
N LEU A 104 -10.49 14.06 -18.30
CA LEU A 104 -9.73 12.81 -18.27
C LEU A 104 -8.27 13.04 -18.67
N GLU A 105 -8.06 14.07 -19.49
CA GLU A 105 -6.75 14.46 -19.98
C GLU A 105 -5.90 14.98 -18.82
N ARG A 106 -4.64 14.54 -18.81
CA ARG A 106 -3.67 14.98 -17.80
C ARG A 106 -4.12 14.76 -16.34
N TYR A 107 -4.97 13.75 -16.08
CA TYR A 107 -5.39 13.40 -14.70
C TYR A 107 -4.21 13.12 -13.75
N TRP A 108 -3.01 12.95 -14.31
CA TRP A 108 -1.74 12.79 -13.60
C TRP A 108 -1.01 14.10 -13.31
N ASP A 109 -1.50 15.23 -13.75
CA ASP A 109 -0.89 16.53 -13.47
C ASP A 109 -1.23 16.98 -12.04
N GLY A 110 -0.23 17.50 -11.30
CA GLY A 110 -0.45 18.02 -9.95
C GLY A 110 -1.49 19.14 -9.88
N GLU A 111 -1.67 19.90 -10.97
CA GLU A 111 -2.69 20.94 -11.06
C GLU A 111 -4.09 20.43 -11.40
N HIS A 112 -4.22 19.15 -11.74
CA HIS A 112 -5.52 18.55 -12.04
C HIS A 112 -6.44 18.55 -10.81
N PRO A 113 -7.77 18.82 -10.95
CA PRO A 113 -8.69 18.91 -9.81
C PRO A 113 -8.66 17.68 -8.89
N LEU A 114 -8.56 16.47 -9.43
CA LEU A 114 -8.47 15.24 -8.64
C LEU A 114 -7.19 15.21 -7.77
N GLN A 115 -6.05 15.62 -8.32
CA GLN A 115 -4.79 15.63 -7.59
C GLN A 115 -4.79 16.73 -6.51
N LYS A 116 -5.37 17.90 -6.80
CA LYS A 116 -5.59 18.95 -5.80
C LYS A 116 -6.50 18.47 -4.67
N ARG A 117 -7.57 17.75 -4.96
CA ARG A 117 -8.45 17.13 -3.97
C ARG A 117 -7.66 16.20 -3.04
N PHE A 118 -6.80 15.35 -3.60
CA PHE A 118 -5.92 14.46 -2.83
C PHE A 118 -4.94 15.24 -1.95
N ALA A 119 -4.23 16.24 -2.51
CA ALA A 119 -3.27 17.03 -1.74
C ALA A 119 -3.94 17.84 -0.62
N ASN A 120 -5.12 18.41 -0.87
CA ASN A 120 -5.89 19.13 0.13
C ASN A 120 -6.31 18.19 1.27
N LEU A 121 -6.78 16.98 0.95
CA LEU A 121 -7.12 15.97 1.96
C LEU A 121 -5.90 15.67 2.85
N ILE A 122 -4.74 15.36 2.26
CA ILE A 122 -3.54 15.11 3.04
C ILE A 122 -3.12 16.33 3.86
N GLY A 123 -3.08 17.53 3.26
CA GLY A 123 -2.71 18.75 3.98
C GLY A 123 -3.58 19.03 5.21
N GLN A 124 -4.89 18.79 5.10
CA GLN A 124 -5.82 18.92 6.22
C GLN A 124 -5.57 17.87 7.32
N LEU A 125 -5.22 16.64 6.93
CA LEU A 125 -5.04 15.54 7.87
C LEU A 125 -3.72 15.61 8.64
N VAL A 126 -2.65 16.09 8.01
CA VAL A 126 -1.31 16.07 8.62
C VAL A 126 -0.91 17.40 9.26
N GLY A 127 -1.64 18.49 9.00
CA GLY A 127 -1.33 19.81 9.56
C GLY A 127 0.01 20.39 9.05
N GLU A 128 0.60 19.79 8.01
CA GLU A 128 1.81 20.30 7.35
C GLU A 128 1.58 20.40 5.84
N ARG A 129 2.35 21.25 5.17
CA ARG A 129 2.26 21.39 3.71
C ARG A 129 3.01 20.22 3.05
N PRO A 130 2.31 19.29 2.37
CA PRO A 130 2.97 18.19 1.69
C PRO A 130 3.76 18.72 0.47
N VAL A 131 4.84 18.03 0.14
CA VAL A 131 5.66 18.36 -1.04
C VAL A 131 5.29 17.42 -2.18
N TRP A 132 4.98 17.98 -3.34
CA TRP A 132 4.72 17.22 -4.55
C TRP A 132 5.96 16.49 -5.05
N MET A 133 5.76 15.22 -5.40
CA MET A 133 6.75 14.35 -6.00
C MET A 133 6.10 13.58 -7.15
N THR A 134 6.89 13.10 -8.09
CA THR A 134 6.39 12.20 -9.14
C THR A 134 6.71 10.75 -8.78
N ASP A 135 5.70 9.90 -8.77
CA ASP A 135 5.89 8.46 -8.56
C ASP A 135 6.28 7.76 -9.87
N SER A 136 6.93 6.61 -9.77
CA SER A 136 7.36 5.80 -10.93
C SER A 136 6.19 5.34 -11.83
N CYS A 137 4.97 5.36 -11.33
CA CYS A 137 3.77 5.06 -12.14
C CYS A 137 3.27 6.25 -12.97
N GLY A 138 3.86 7.44 -12.81
CA GLY A 138 3.45 8.65 -13.50
C GLY A 138 2.41 9.49 -12.77
N LEU A 139 1.72 8.97 -11.73
CA LEU A 139 0.86 9.81 -10.90
C LEU A 139 1.67 10.59 -9.87
N PRO A 140 1.20 11.77 -9.47
CA PRO A 140 1.77 12.49 -8.35
C PRO A 140 1.68 11.66 -7.06
N THR A 141 2.69 11.84 -6.23
CA THR A 141 2.69 11.40 -4.83
C THR A 141 3.14 12.57 -3.96
N LEU A 142 3.06 12.41 -2.67
CA LEU A 142 3.43 13.45 -1.72
C LEU A 142 4.56 12.97 -0.82
N ALA A 143 5.45 13.87 -0.46
CA ALA A 143 6.39 13.67 0.62
C ALA A 143 5.88 14.42 1.86
N VAL A 144 5.82 13.71 2.97
CA VAL A 144 5.43 14.20 4.29
C VAL A 144 6.45 13.72 5.33
N SER A 145 6.38 14.23 6.56
CA SER A 145 7.24 13.74 7.63
C SER A 145 6.92 12.29 8.00
N ALA A 146 7.86 11.55 8.61
CA ALA A 146 7.59 10.21 9.12
C ALA A 146 6.49 10.24 10.18
N LYS A 147 6.46 11.28 11.04
CA LYS A 147 5.40 11.51 12.02
C LYS A 147 4.03 11.63 11.35
N ALA A 148 3.93 12.43 10.30
CA ALA A 148 2.68 12.59 9.56
C ALA A 148 2.22 11.26 8.94
N HIS A 149 3.15 10.44 8.43
CA HIS A 149 2.82 9.09 7.97
C HIS A 149 2.21 8.23 9.06
N LEU A 150 2.83 8.18 10.24
CA LEU A 150 2.32 7.39 11.36
C LEU A 150 0.94 7.88 11.79
N SER A 151 0.74 9.20 11.92
CA SER A 151 -0.56 9.78 12.28
C SER A 151 -1.66 9.51 11.26
N LEU A 152 -1.34 9.52 9.96
CA LEU A 152 -2.28 9.13 8.91
C LEU A 152 -2.76 7.69 9.10
N TRP A 153 -1.84 6.75 9.30
CA TRP A 153 -2.18 5.34 9.47
C TRP A 153 -2.93 5.05 10.78
N GLU A 154 -2.56 5.71 11.87
CA GLU A 154 -3.31 5.65 13.12
C GLU A 154 -4.75 6.17 12.92
N ARG A 155 -4.92 7.30 12.24
CA ARG A 155 -6.24 7.82 11.90
C ARG A 155 -7.04 6.87 11.03
N LEU A 156 -6.41 6.19 10.06
CA LEU A 156 -7.07 5.17 9.24
C LEU A 156 -7.65 4.04 10.10
N LEU A 157 -6.90 3.60 11.13
CA LEU A 157 -7.36 2.55 12.03
C LEU A 157 -8.52 3.01 12.92
N LEU A 158 -8.41 4.22 13.49
CA LEU A 158 -9.29 4.72 14.56
C LEU A 158 -10.55 5.43 14.04
N SER A 159 -10.59 5.83 12.78
CA SER A 159 -11.73 6.59 12.26
C SER A 159 -12.98 5.71 12.12
N ASP A 160 -14.09 6.22 12.67
CA ASP A 160 -15.45 5.67 12.50
C ASP A 160 -16.22 6.34 11.36
N ASP A 161 -15.55 7.24 10.61
CA ASP A 161 -16.13 7.84 9.42
C ASP A 161 -16.52 6.74 8.43
N PRO A 162 -17.76 6.74 7.90
CA PRO A 162 -18.24 5.69 7.00
C PRO A 162 -17.32 5.39 5.81
N GLN A 163 -16.65 6.41 5.25
CA GLN A 163 -15.72 6.22 4.14
C GLN A 163 -14.47 5.43 4.58
N TYR A 164 -13.96 5.69 5.79
CA TYR A 164 -12.82 4.93 6.34
C TYR A 164 -13.21 3.51 6.72
N VAL A 165 -14.40 3.33 7.29
CA VAL A 165 -14.94 1.99 7.61
C VAL A 165 -15.07 1.16 6.33
N GLN A 166 -15.75 1.71 5.31
CA GLN A 166 -15.91 1.05 4.02
C GLN A 166 -14.58 0.70 3.36
N LEU A 167 -13.58 1.59 3.44
CA LEU A 167 -12.24 1.34 2.90
C LEU A 167 -11.55 0.18 3.63
N LYS A 168 -11.61 0.15 4.96
CA LYS A 168 -11.04 -0.94 5.79
C LYS A 168 -11.70 -2.27 5.45
N ASP A 169 -13.01 -2.29 5.36
CA ASP A 169 -13.80 -3.48 5.00
C ASP A 169 -13.46 -3.97 3.59
N LEU A 170 -13.45 -3.07 2.62
CA LEU A 170 -13.06 -3.39 1.24
C LEU A 170 -11.65 -4.01 1.19
N TRP A 171 -10.71 -3.46 1.94
CA TRP A 171 -9.33 -3.95 1.97
C TRP A 171 -9.24 -5.34 2.60
N LEU A 172 -9.78 -5.51 3.80
CA LEU A 172 -9.69 -6.76 4.57
C LEU A 172 -10.43 -7.93 3.91
N HIS A 173 -11.55 -7.66 3.22
CA HIS A 173 -12.25 -8.68 2.44
C HIS A 173 -11.55 -9.01 1.11
N ASN A 174 -10.58 -8.19 0.67
CA ASN A 174 -9.91 -8.31 -0.63
C ASN A 174 -8.38 -8.29 -0.52
N ILE A 175 -7.81 -8.86 0.54
CA ILE A 175 -6.36 -8.82 0.83
C ILE A 175 -5.53 -9.25 -0.39
N ARG A 176 -5.95 -10.32 -1.07
CA ARG A 176 -5.25 -10.86 -2.24
C ARG A 176 -5.35 -9.96 -3.48
N LEU A 177 -6.38 -9.13 -3.59
CA LEU A 177 -6.47 -8.14 -4.67
C LEU A 177 -5.58 -6.93 -4.41
N VAL A 178 -5.30 -6.60 -3.16
CA VAL A 178 -4.44 -5.46 -2.82
C VAL A 178 -2.96 -5.78 -3.05
N GLY A 179 -2.49 -6.95 -2.70
CA GLY A 179 -1.10 -7.39 -2.90
C GLY A 179 -0.96 -8.53 -3.90
N GLY A 180 -1.44 -9.70 -3.52
CA GLY A 180 -1.34 -10.95 -4.25
C GLY A 180 -0.81 -12.11 -3.39
N TYR A 181 -0.77 -13.29 -3.96
CA TYR A 181 -0.12 -14.45 -3.33
C TYR A 181 1.39 -14.22 -3.28
N GLY A 182 2.02 -14.58 -2.17
CA GLY A 182 3.46 -14.43 -1.96
C GLY A 182 3.91 -12.98 -1.70
N ARG A 183 2.97 -12.03 -1.47
CA ARG A 183 3.30 -10.66 -1.10
C ARG A 183 3.30 -10.51 0.41
N LEU A 184 4.37 -9.93 0.95
CA LEU A 184 4.54 -9.75 2.40
C LEU A 184 3.34 -9.04 3.04
N GLU A 185 2.84 -7.97 2.44
CA GLU A 185 1.66 -7.25 2.94
C GLU A 185 0.42 -8.15 3.04
N SER A 186 0.19 -9.03 2.06
CA SER A 186 -0.95 -9.96 2.09
C SER A 186 -0.77 -11.07 3.14
N GLU A 187 0.43 -11.63 3.22
CA GLU A 187 0.74 -12.70 4.17
C GLU A 187 0.63 -12.23 5.62
N LEU A 188 1.08 -11.00 5.94
CA LEU A 188 0.96 -10.43 7.27
C LEU A 188 -0.51 -10.22 7.68
N MET A 189 -1.33 -9.69 6.80
CA MET A 189 -2.76 -9.49 7.07
C MET A 189 -3.49 -10.82 7.28
N GLU A 190 -3.20 -11.83 6.46
CA GLU A 190 -3.82 -13.17 6.59
C GLU A 190 -3.34 -13.92 7.83
N ALA A 191 -2.03 -13.92 8.12
CA ALA A 191 -1.46 -14.58 9.28
C ALA A 191 -2.01 -14.03 10.60
N THR A 192 -2.42 -12.77 10.62
CA THR A 192 -3.04 -12.13 11.79
C THR A 192 -4.56 -12.19 11.80
N GLY A 193 -5.18 -12.84 10.80
CA GLY A 193 -6.64 -12.88 10.67
C GLY A 193 -7.26 -11.50 10.49
N GLY A 194 -6.58 -10.59 9.80
CA GLY A 194 -7.05 -9.22 9.55
C GLY A 194 -6.92 -8.27 10.74
N LYS A 195 -6.18 -8.64 11.79
CA LYS A 195 -5.95 -7.76 12.96
C LYS A 195 -4.94 -6.64 12.67
N VAL A 196 -4.28 -6.67 11.53
CA VAL A 196 -3.42 -5.60 11.05
C VAL A 196 -3.80 -5.23 9.61
N LEU A 197 -3.54 -3.97 9.25
CA LEU A 197 -3.37 -3.55 7.86
C LEU A 197 -1.88 -3.49 7.56
N ALA A 198 -1.49 -3.95 6.39
CA ALA A 198 -0.12 -3.88 5.93
C ALA A 198 -0.05 -3.34 4.51
N LYS A 199 0.89 -2.45 4.22
CA LYS A 199 1.10 -1.90 2.88
C LYS A 199 2.57 -1.75 2.56
N GLU A 200 2.97 -2.42 1.48
CA GLU A 200 4.27 -2.20 0.87
C GLU A 200 4.27 -0.96 -0.02
N GLY A 201 5.37 -0.24 0.01
CA GLY A 201 5.65 0.85 -0.92
C GLY A 201 6.94 0.59 -1.69
N ALA A 202 7.01 1.09 -2.92
CA ALA A 202 8.25 1.06 -3.66
C ALA A 202 9.36 1.77 -2.87
N ASP A 203 10.61 1.45 -3.22
CA ASP A 203 11.79 2.04 -2.57
C ASP A 203 11.96 1.62 -1.09
N GLY A 204 11.60 0.36 -0.78
CA GLY A 204 11.84 -0.21 0.55
C GLY A 204 10.95 0.35 1.67
N LEU A 205 9.70 0.64 1.36
CA LEU A 205 8.71 1.09 2.33
C LEU A 205 7.78 -0.04 2.75
N LEU A 206 7.47 -0.09 4.06
CA LEU A 206 6.44 -0.96 4.62
C LEU A 206 5.78 -0.24 5.80
N VAL A 207 4.47 -0.26 5.84
CA VAL A 207 3.70 0.04 7.04
C VAL A 207 2.97 -1.21 7.48
N VAL A 208 2.98 -1.46 8.79
CA VAL A 208 2.11 -2.42 9.48
C VAL A 208 1.40 -1.67 10.59
N ALA A 209 0.08 -1.72 10.57
CA ALA A 209 -0.80 -0.95 11.45
C ALA A 209 -1.79 -1.91 12.12
N ALA A 210 -1.68 -2.09 13.44
CA ALA A 210 -2.52 -2.97 14.23
C ALA A 210 -3.75 -2.22 14.77
N PHE A 211 -4.91 -2.83 14.58
CA PHE A 211 -6.16 -2.32 15.13
C PHE A 211 -6.14 -2.31 16.66
N PRO A 212 -6.81 -1.35 17.31
CA PRO A 212 -6.96 -1.35 18.74
C PRO A 212 -7.79 -2.56 19.19
N THR A 213 -7.54 -3.01 20.42
CA THR A 213 -8.37 -4.00 21.12
C THR A 213 -8.99 -3.36 22.36
N ALA A 214 -9.78 -4.11 23.12
CA ALA A 214 -10.35 -3.61 24.37
C ALA A 214 -9.28 -3.24 25.42
N SER A 215 -8.08 -3.84 25.32
CA SER A 215 -6.98 -3.66 26.28
C SER A 215 -5.73 -3.00 25.71
N GLU A 216 -5.67 -2.79 24.39
CA GLU A 216 -4.46 -2.30 23.72
C GLU A 216 -4.80 -1.20 22.72
N PRO A 217 -4.06 -0.09 22.70
CA PRO A 217 -4.25 0.96 21.70
C PRO A 217 -3.85 0.48 20.30
N ALA A 218 -4.26 1.23 19.28
CA ALA A 218 -3.73 1.07 17.94
C ALA A 218 -2.21 1.26 17.93
N SER A 219 -1.51 0.54 17.09
CA SER A 219 -0.08 0.70 16.93
C SER A 219 0.33 0.66 15.45
N VAL A 220 1.30 1.49 15.08
CA VAL A 220 1.77 1.63 13.69
C VAL A 220 3.28 1.53 13.64
N CYS A 221 3.77 0.63 12.80
CA CYS A 221 5.20 0.48 12.49
C CYS A 221 5.44 0.90 11.03
N LEU A 222 6.37 1.82 10.82
CA LEU A 222 6.82 2.28 9.51
C LEU A 222 8.29 1.91 9.32
N ILE A 223 8.58 1.15 8.27
CA ILE A 223 9.93 0.74 7.88
C ILE A 223 10.31 1.46 6.58
N LYS A 224 11.51 1.99 6.52
CA LYS A 224 12.16 2.50 5.31
C LYS A 224 13.57 1.92 5.20
N LEU A 225 13.80 1.09 4.18
CA LEU A 225 15.13 0.60 3.85
C LEU A 225 15.90 1.66 3.03
N ALA A 226 17.15 1.91 3.40
CA ALA A 226 18.02 2.83 2.65
C ALA A 226 18.45 2.25 1.30
N SER A 227 18.58 0.91 1.23
CA SER A 227 19.04 0.17 0.04
C SER A 227 17.99 -0.06 -1.05
N GLY A 228 16.76 0.46 -0.89
CA GLY A 228 15.67 0.21 -1.81
C GLY A 228 14.81 -1.00 -1.44
N TYR A 229 14.01 -1.48 -2.40
CA TYR A 229 13.03 -2.54 -2.13
C TYR A 229 13.65 -3.93 -2.08
N SER A 230 13.35 -4.63 -0.99
CA SER A 230 13.51 -6.08 -0.83
C SER A 230 12.47 -6.58 0.18
N ALA A 231 11.58 -7.48 -0.24
CA ALA A 231 10.57 -8.06 0.66
C ALA A 231 11.24 -8.80 1.84
N THR A 232 12.32 -9.53 1.58
CA THR A 232 13.09 -10.23 2.63
C THR A 232 13.66 -9.25 3.64
N TYR A 233 14.34 -8.20 3.20
CA TYR A 233 14.91 -7.22 4.14
C TYR A 233 13.86 -6.39 4.85
N LEU A 234 12.72 -6.11 4.24
CA LEU A 234 11.57 -5.50 4.93
C LEU A 234 11.04 -6.40 6.04
N ALA A 235 10.89 -7.70 5.75
CA ALA A 235 10.45 -8.69 6.74
C ALA A 235 11.43 -8.83 7.90
N LEU A 236 12.74 -8.92 7.61
CA LEU A 236 13.80 -9.01 8.63
C LEU A 236 13.89 -7.72 9.46
N ALA A 237 13.77 -6.56 8.85
CA ALA A 237 13.76 -5.28 9.55
C ALA A 237 12.55 -5.18 10.50
N LEU A 238 11.36 -5.53 10.02
CA LEU A 238 10.14 -5.57 10.82
C LEU A 238 10.26 -6.55 11.99
N TRP A 239 10.73 -7.76 11.73
CA TRP A 239 10.99 -8.75 12.78
C TRP A 239 11.95 -8.23 13.84
N GLY A 240 13.06 -7.62 13.40
CA GLY A 240 14.05 -7.05 14.31
C GLY A 240 13.52 -5.89 15.16
N VAL A 241 12.64 -5.06 14.63
CA VAL A 241 11.94 -4.01 15.39
C VAL A 241 11.02 -4.66 16.43
N LEU A 242 10.14 -5.54 15.97
CA LEU A 242 9.12 -6.14 16.84
C LEU A 242 9.71 -6.98 17.97
N THR A 243 10.75 -7.77 17.71
CA THR A 243 11.38 -8.60 18.75
C THR A 243 12.11 -7.79 19.81
N ARG A 244 12.49 -6.54 19.51
CA ARG A 244 13.16 -5.62 20.44
C ARG A 244 12.22 -4.60 21.09
N THR A 245 10.91 -4.65 20.78
CA THR A 245 9.88 -3.79 21.37
C THR A 245 9.12 -4.61 22.41
N PRO A 246 9.32 -4.37 23.73
CA PRO A 246 8.73 -5.21 24.79
C PRO A 246 7.20 -5.21 24.75
N ASP A 247 6.57 -4.04 24.68
CA ASP A 247 5.12 -3.83 24.79
C ASP A 247 4.48 -3.60 23.41
N ARG A 248 4.75 -4.51 22.46
CA ARG A 248 4.30 -4.36 21.08
C ARG A 248 2.82 -4.63 20.82
N GLY A 249 2.10 -5.15 21.83
CA GLY A 249 0.71 -5.54 21.71
C GLY A 249 0.48 -6.90 21.01
N SER A 250 -0.67 -7.50 21.25
CA SER A 250 -1.00 -8.88 20.82
C SER A 250 -1.04 -9.05 19.30
N SER A 251 -1.56 -8.08 18.58
CA SER A 251 -1.62 -8.14 17.11
C SER A 251 -0.24 -8.06 16.46
N MET A 252 0.65 -7.20 16.97
CA MET A 252 2.04 -7.13 16.51
C MET A 252 2.86 -8.34 16.97
N GLN A 253 2.48 -8.99 18.08
CA GLN A 253 3.07 -10.28 18.48
C GLN A 253 2.76 -11.36 17.42
N LEU A 254 1.54 -11.46 16.92
CA LEU A 254 1.20 -12.38 15.83
C LEU A 254 2.04 -12.12 14.56
N VAL A 255 2.30 -10.85 14.24
CA VAL A 255 3.22 -10.49 13.15
C VAL A 255 4.62 -11.02 13.44
N ALA A 256 5.15 -10.80 14.65
CA ALA A 256 6.48 -11.27 15.03
C ALA A 256 6.59 -12.80 14.99
N ASP A 257 5.57 -13.51 15.45
CA ASP A 257 5.51 -14.98 15.45
C ASP A 257 5.48 -15.53 14.02
N TYR A 258 4.67 -14.94 13.13
CA TYR A 258 4.66 -15.30 11.73
C TYR A 258 6.04 -15.10 11.09
N LEU A 259 6.65 -13.92 11.27
CA LEU A 259 7.98 -13.64 10.75
C LEU A 259 9.03 -14.59 11.29
N SER A 260 8.97 -14.93 12.60
CA SER A 260 9.86 -15.91 13.22
C SER A 260 9.77 -17.29 12.59
N SER A 261 8.55 -17.74 12.25
CA SER A 261 8.34 -19.02 11.58
C SER A 261 8.91 -19.07 10.16
N ARG A 262 9.21 -17.93 9.57
CA ARG A 262 9.74 -17.81 8.20
C ARG A 262 11.25 -17.53 8.15
N LEU A 263 11.90 -17.27 9.29
CA LEU A 263 13.31 -16.88 9.33
C LEU A 263 14.22 -17.87 8.61
N GLU A 264 14.03 -19.18 8.80
CA GLU A 264 14.83 -20.21 8.13
C GLU A 264 14.73 -20.19 6.61
N THR A 265 13.66 -19.63 6.05
CA THR A 265 13.50 -19.47 4.59
C THR A 265 14.24 -18.25 4.03
N TRP A 266 14.57 -17.28 4.89
CA TRP A 266 15.19 -16.01 4.49
C TRP A 266 16.66 -15.90 4.86
N VAL A 267 17.07 -16.59 5.93
CA VAL A 267 18.44 -16.57 6.44
C VAL A 267 19.00 -18.00 6.36
N PRO A 268 20.05 -18.26 5.58
CA PRO A 268 20.71 -19.55 5.58
C PRO A 268 21.16 -19.96 7.00
N ARG A 269 21.05 -21.26 7.32
CA ARG A 269 21.36 -21.78 8.67
C ARG A 269 22.81 -21.55 9.11
N ASP A 270 23.70 -21.34 8.17
CA ASP A 270 25.13 -21.09 8.37
C ASP A 270 25.48 -19.60 8.47
N GLN A 271 24.49 -18.71 8.40
CA GLN A 271 24.68 -17.27 8.51
C GLN A 271 24.11 -16.74 9.81
N GLU A 272 24.92 -15.96 10.52
CA GLU A 272 24.45 -15.18 11.67
C GLU A 272 23.69 -13.95 11.18
N LEU A 273 22.45 -13.79 11.65
CA LEU A 273 21.64 -12.62 11.35
C LEU A 273 22.10 -11.44 12.22
N VAL A 274 22.98 -10.62 11.69
CA VAL A 274 23.37 -9.35 12.32
C VAL A 274 22.40 -8.26 11.88
N LEU A 275 21.47 -7.89 12.78
CA LEU A 275 20.59 -6.74 12.55
C LEU A 275 21.34 -5.45 12.92
N PRO A 276 21.34 -4.43 12.05
CA PRO A 276 21.93 -3.15 12.37
C PRO A 276 21.23 -2.53 13.60
N PRO A 277 21.93 -1.68 14.38
CA PRO A 277 21.28 -0.89 15.40
C PRO A 277 20.23 0.01 14.74
N PHE A 278 19.03 0.06 15.29
CA PHE A 278 17.99 1.00 14.87
C PHE A 278 17.54 1.85 16.06
N ALA A 279 17.21 3.09 15.78
CA ALA A 279 16.59 3.96 16.76
C ALA A 279 15.08 3.77 16.68
N ALA A 280 14.47 3.23 17.74
CA ALA A 280 13.03 3.32 17.91
C ALA A 280 12.71 4.72 18.43
N THR A 281 11.93 5.47 17.67
CA THR A 281 11.39 6.76 18.11
C THR A 281 9.94 6.52 18.50
N SER A 282 9.64 6.49 19.79
CA SER A 282 8.26 6.58 20.26
C SER A 282 7.78 8.02 20.00
N LEU A 283 6.67 8.17 19.33
CA LEU A 283 5.98 9.45 19.24
C LEU A 283 5.11 9.53 20.51
N GLU A 284 5.67 10.08 21.58
CA GLU A 284 4.82 10.52 22.69
C GLU A 284 3.93 11.64 22.14
N GLY A 285 2.60 11.44 22.23
CA GLY A 285 1.65 12.47 21.90
C GLY A 285 1.81 13.67 22.82
N PRO A 286 1.35 14.86 22.43
CA PRO A 286 1.29 15.96 23.37
C PRO A 286 0.38 15.57 24.54
N ALA A 287 0.92 15.79 25.76
CA ALA A 287 0.18 15.64 27.00
C ALA A 287 -1.04 16.61 27.03
#